data_fce2573a4d1f94e5baf9f66dec1c52ad
#
_entry.id   fce2573a4d1f94e5baf9f66dec1c52ad
#
_cell.length_a   1.000
_cell.length_b   1.000
_cell.length_c   1.000
_cell.angle_alpha   90.00
_cell.angle_beta   90.00
_cell.angle_gamma   90.00
#
_symmetry.space_group_name_H-M   'P 1'
#
loop_
_entity.id
_entity.type
_entity.pdbx_description
1 polymer ?
#
loop_
_entity_poly.entity_id
_entity_poly.type
_entity_poly.pdbx_seq_one_letter_code
_entity_poly.pdbx_strand_id
1 'polypeptide(L)'
;MIRNILLVIFVLVCLPGCIESPESPESREQSKSTFTGYVAEKETKANRALLVSDTESSLMGNEKIYDADWISGIADQVKVGEKVTVEITGMIMTSYPGQTSGTFLSKEKSEKPEGAVLEPEEVLRRAFHQEEIRIPTVKKLSLDNEKNVWNVTLYDNSLHKDMEVVIEDRE
;
A
#
# COMPACT_ATOMS: atom_id res chain seq x y z
N MET A 1 2.82 -94.61 -19.12
CA MET A 1 2.03 -93.41 -19.18
C MET A 1 2.38 -92.60 -17.98
N ILE A 2 3.30 -91.70 -18.15
CA ILE A 2 3.87 -90.89 -17.06
C ILE A 2 3.50 -89.44 -17.33
N ARG A 3 2.75 -88.85 -16.44
CA ARG A 3 2.25 -87.50 -16.54
C ARG A 3 3.09 -86.58 -15.67
N ASN A 4 3.93 -85.76 -16.28
CA ASN A 4 4.76 -84.77 -15.60
C ASN A 4 3.89 -83.69 -15.03
N ILE A 5 3.97 -83.49 -13.72
CA ILE A 5 3.43 -82.34 -13.01
C ILE A 5 4.56 -81.34 -12.91
N LEU A 6 4.41 -80.21 -13.62
CA LEU A 6 5.33 -79.09 -13.55
C LEU A 6 4.89 -78.18 -12.40
N LEU A 7 5.69 -78.17 -11.35
CA LEU A 7 5.47 -77.31 -10.17
C LEU A 7 6.05 -75.93 -10.45
N VAL A 8 5.18 -74.94 -10.70
CA VAL A 8 5.58 -73.56 -10.85
C VAL A 8 5.67 -72.93 -9.49
N ILE A 9 6.88 -72.68 -9.03
CA ILE A 9 7.14 -71.92 -7.81
C ILE A 9 7.00 -70.43 -8.13
N PHE A 10 5.95 -69.78 -7.59
CA PHE A 10 5.73 -68.35 -7.66
C PHE A 10 6.51 -67.67 -6.53
N VAL A 11 7.67 -67.10 -6.87
CA VAL A 11 8.46 -66.30 -5.92
C VAL A 11 7.82 -64.94 -5.80
N LEU A 12 7.16 -64.69 -4.66
CA LEU A 12 6.59 -63.40 -4.32
C LEU A 12 7.71 -62.50 -3.82
N VAL A 13 8.17 -61.58 -4.70
CA VAL A 13 9.13 -60.55 -4.32
C VAL A 13 8.38 -59.44 -3.59
N CYS A 14 8.50 -59.40 -2.28
CA CYS A 14 8.06 -58.26 -1.46
C CYS A 14 9.05 -57.11 -1.64
N LEU A 15 8.68 -56.12 -2.42
CA LEU A 15 9.38 -54.82 -2.45
C LEU A 15 8.97 -54.03 -1.21
N PRO A 16 9.88 -53.52 -0.37
CA PRO A 16 9.54 -52.57 0.68
C PRO A 16 9.21 -51.26 -0.02
N GLY A 17 7.92 -50.90 -0.08
CA GLY A 17 7.48 -49.59 -0.47
C GLY A 17 7.95 -48.59 0.60
N CYS A 18 8.81 -47.64 0.20
CA CYS A 18 9.05 -46.44 0.98
C CYS A 18 7.70 -45.72 1.11
N ILE A 19 7.18 -45.68 2.31
CA ILE A 19 6.11 -44.74 2.70
C ILE A 19 6.77 -43.38 2.76
N GLU A 20 6.68 -42.62 1.67
CA GLU A 20 6.90 -41.20 1.73
C GLU A 20 5.82 -40.64 2.64
N SER A 21 6.25 -40.16 3.82
CA SER A 21 5.39 -39.36 4.68
C SER A 21 4.89 -38.17 3.86
N PRO A 22 3.59 -37.84 3.90
CA PRO A 22 3.12 -36.61 3.27
C PRO A 22 3.87 -35.43 3.92
N GLU A 23 4.73 -34.79 3.13
CA GLU A 23 5.30 -33.51 3.51
C GLU A 23 4.13 -32.62 3.96
N SER A 24 4.22 -32.20 5.19
CA SER A 24 3.35 -31.17 5.74
C SER A 24 3.37 -30.01 4.74
N PRO A 25 2.23 -29.44 4.33
CA PRO A 25 2.26 -28.28 3.45
C PRO A 25 3.06 -27.20 4.17
N GLU A 26 4.28 -26.95 3.67
CA GLU A 26 5.02 -25.76 4.05
C GLU A 26 4.04 -24.61 3.93
N SER A 27 3.74 -23.99 5.04
CA SER A 27 3.00 -22.74 5.06
C SER A 27 3.80 -21.78 4.17
N ARG A 28 3.34 -21.61 2.93
CA ARG A 28 3.82 -20.53 2.08
C ARG A 28 3.63 -19.29 2.90
N GLU A 29 4.70 -18.72 3.42
CA GLU A 29 4.69 -17.37 3.95
C GLU A 29 4.10 -16.51 2.83
N GLN A 30 2.84 -16.13 2.99
CA GLN A 30 2.23 -15.14 2.14
C GLN A 30 3.11 -13.92 2.28
N SER A 31 3.82 -13.54 1.22
CA SER A 31 4.64 -12.34 1.23
C SER A 31 3.69 -11.20 1.60
N LYS A 32 3.89 -10.67 2.79
CA LYS A 32 3.08 -9.56 3.30
C LYS A 32 3.33 -8.37 2.39
N SER A 33 2.34 -8.00 1.62
CA SER A 33 2.39 -6.81 0.77
C SER A 33 2.16 -5.59 1.66
N THR A 34 2.99 -4.56 1.52
CA THR A 34 2.83 -3.29 2.22
C THR A 34 2.55 -2.17 1.23
N PHE A 35 1.78 -1.18 1.67
CA PHE A 35 1.55 0.06 0.95
C PHE A 35 2.04 1.23 1.80
N THR A 36 2.83 2.13 1.19
CA THR A 36 3.29 3.37 1.84
C THR A 36 2.79 4.56 1.03
N GLY A 37 2.16 5.53 1.72
CA GLY A 37 1.63 6.71 1.06
C GLY A 37 1.10 7.75 2.04
N TYR A 38 0.72 8.90 1.50
CA TYR A 38 0.08 9.96 2.26
C TYR A 38 -1.42 9.70 2.41
N VAL A 39 -1.95 9.97 3.59
CA VAL A 39 -3.39 9.93 3.85
C VAL A 39 -4.01 11.18 3.23
N ALA A 40 -4.65 11.03 2.09
CA ALA A 40 -5.28 12.12 1.35
C ALA A 40 -6.69 12.42 1.85
N GLU A 41 -7.45 11.39 2.22
CA GLU A 41 -8.82 11.50 2.69
C GLU A 41 -9.13 10.43 3.76
N LYS A 42 -10.14 10.70 4.57
CA LYS A 42 -10.56 9.80 5.64
C LYS A 42 -12.08 9.75 5.75
N GLU A 43 -12.64 8.56 5.68
CA GLU A 43 -14.06 8.29 5.93
C GLU A 43 -14.24 7.52 7.24
N THR A 44 -14.41 8.23 8.34
CA THR A 44 -14.52 7.63 9.68
C THR A 44 -15.71 6.67 9.80
N LYS A 45 -16.86 7.00 9.20
CA LYS A 45 -18.05 6.12 9.25
C LYS A 45 -17.85 4.79 8.55
N ALA A 46 -17.07 4.78 7.48
CA ALA A 46 -16.71 3.58 6.72
C ALA A 46 -15.42 2.91 7.24
N ASN A 47 -14.80 3.48 8.27
CA ASN A 47 -13.51 3.06 8.82
C ASN A 47 -12.46 2.84 7.72
N ARG A 48 -12.33 3.78 6.77
CA ARG A 48 -11.34 3.72 5.69
C ARG A 48 -10.63 5.03 5.46
N ALA A 49 -9.43 4.96 4.91
CA ALA A 49 -8.65 6.12 4.48
C ALA A 49 -8.13 5.92 3.06
N LEU A 50 -8.07 7.00 2.29
CA LEU A 50 -7.42 7.02 0.98
C LEU A 50 -5.93 7.28 1.19
N LEU A 51 -5.11 6.31 0.81
CA LEU A 51 -3.67 6.44 0.75
C LEU A 51 -3.22 6.64 -0.68
N VAL A 52 -2.33 7.61 -0.90
CA VAL A 52 -1.77 7.91 -2.23
C VAL A 52 -0.25 7.86 -2.14
N SER A 53 0.37 7.04 -2.98
CA SER A 53 1.83 6.90 -3.05
C SER A 53 2.49 8.17 -3.60
N ASP A 54 3.69 8.48 -3.15
CA ASP A 54 4.56 9.50 -3.73
C ASP A 54 5.59 8.90 -4.72
N THR A 55 5.54 7.59 -4.89
CA THR A 55 6.39 6.85 -5.84
C THR A 55 5.60 6.58 -7.11
N GLU A 56 6.17 6.97 -8.25
CA GLU A 56 5.58 6.76 -9.57
C GLU A 56 5.46 5.25 -9.85
N SER A 57 4.28 4.81 -10.25
CA SER A 57 4.03 3.44 -10.69
C SER A 57 4.36 3.30 -12.18
N SER A 58 5.10 2.26 -12.54
CA SER A 58 5.50 1.99 -13.95
C SER A 58 4.46 1.19 -14.74
N LEU A 59 3.27 0.94 -14.21
CA LEU A 59 2.36 -0.08 -14.72
C LEU A 59 1.50 0.33 -15.93
N MET A 60 1.46 1.61 -16.34
CA MET A 60 0.53 2.04 -17.40
C MET A 60 1.14 2.96 -18.47
N GLY A 61 2.11 2.47 -19.22
CA GLY A 61 2.57 3.18 -20.42
C GLY A 61 3.40 4.43 -20.14
N ASN A 62 3.17 5.52 -20.90
CA ASN A 62 3.94 6.77 -20.81
C ASN A 62 3.31 7.81 -19.85
N GLU A 63 2.19 7.50 -19.23
CA GLU A 63 1.52 8.41 -18.29
C GLU A 63 2.05 8.19 -16.88
N LYS A 64 2.28 9.29 -16.15
CA LYS A 64 2.63 9.25 -14.74
C LYS A 64 1.40 8.85 -13.97
N ILE A 65 1.48 7.71 -13.28
CA ILE A 65 0.42 7.21 -12.41
C ILE A 65 1.05 6.91 -11.05
N TYR A 66 0.34 7.28 -10.01
CA TYR A 66 0.71 7.00 -8.63
C TYR A 66 -0.34 6.08 -8.03
N ASP A 67 0.09 5.02 -7.35
CA ASP A 67 -0.84 4.11 -6.73
C ASP A 67 -1.68 4.81 -5.66
N ALA A 68 -2.97 4.53 -5.65
CA ALA A 68 -3.92 5.09 -4.71
C ALA A 68 -4.95 4.03 -4.33
N ASP A 69 -5.11 3.80 -3.01
CA ASP A 69 -6.01 2.80 -2.48
C ASP A 69 -6.83 3.31 -1.30
N TRP A 70 -8.12 3.01 -1.31
CA TRP A 70 -8.96 3.06 -0.13
C TRP A 70 -8.66 1.85 0.75
N ILE A 71 -8.08 2.10 1.92
CA ILE A 71 -7.70 1.05 2.87
C ILE A 71 -8.70 1.03 4.02
N SER A 72 -9.44 -0.08 4.15
CA SER A 72 -10.38 -0.30 5.24
C SER A 72 -9.65 -0.81 6.50
N GLY A 73 -10.14 -0.41 7.68
CA GLY A 73 -9.63 -0.90 8.98
C GLY A 73 -8.63 0.04 9.65
N ILE A 74 -8.25 1.17 9.04
CA ILE A 74 -7.17 2.03 9.55
C ILE A 74 -7.59 3.46 9.93
N ALA A 75 -8.83 3.88 9.63
CA ALA A 75 -9.22 5.29 9.76
C ALA A 75 -9.00 5.88 11.16
N ASP A 76 -9.19 5.11 12.22
CA ASP A 76 -9.02 5.62 13.59
C ASP A 76 -7.57 5.76 14.03
N GLN A 77 -6.63 5.21 13.24
CA GLN A 77 -5.20 5.17 13.55
C GLN A 77 -4.38 6.22 12.78
N VAL A 78 -5.01 6.89 11.78
CA VAL A 78 -4.32 7.80 10.86
C VAL A 78 -5.00 9.16 10.80
N LYS A 79 -4.27 10.19 10.36
CA LYS A 79 -4.78 11.55 10.11
C LYS A 79 -4.42 11.97 8.69
N VAL A 80 -5.27 12.80 8.08
CA VAL A 80 -5.00 13.42 6.77
C VAL A 80 -3.71 14.23 6.83
N GLY A 81 -2.86 14.09 5.81
CA GLY A 81 -1.53 14.69 5.71
C GLY A 81 -0.38 13.82 6.24
N GLU A 82 -0.67 12.77 7.02
CA GLU A 82 0.37 11.85 7.50
C GLU A 82 0.82 10.90 6.39
N LYS A 83 2.14 10.58 6.35
CA LYS A 83 2.67 9.49 5.54
C LYS A 83 2.76 8.23 6.37
N VAL A 84 2.10 7.17 5.93
CA VAL A 84 1.94 5.93 6.70
C VAL A 84 2.27 4.70 5.87
N THR A 85 2.66 3.64 6.56
CA THR A 85 2.82 2.31 5.99
C THR A 85 1.77 1.38 6.58
N VAL A 86 1.12 0.61 5.71
CA VAL A 86 0.11 -0.37 6.07
C VAL A 86 0.46 -1.74 5.49
N GLU A 87 0.10 -2.80 6.18
CA GLU A 87 0.12 -4.17 5.66
C GLU A 87 -1.21 -4.43 4.95
N ILE A 88 -1.18 -4.85 3.71
CA ILE A 88 -2.37 -5.24 2.94
C ILE A 88 -2.82 -6.62 3.40
N THR A 89 -4.06 -6.73 3.86
CA THR A 89 -4.63 -7.98 4.39
C THR A 89 -5.77 -8.55 3.54
N GLY A 90 -6.28 -7.77 2.59
CA GLY A 90 -7.33 -8.16 1.65
C GLY A 90 -6.87 -8.23 0.20
N MET A 91 -7.76 -8.71 -0.68
CA MET A 91 -7.54 -8.58 -2.12
C MET A 91 -7.71 -7.12 -2.54
N ILE A 92 -6.84 -6.66 -3.44
CA ILE A 92 -6.97 -5.33 -4.04
C ILE A 92 -7.97 -5.43 -5.18
N MET A 93 -9.04 -4.63 -5.12
CA MET A 93 -10.00 -4.54 -6.22
C MET A 93 -9.41 -3.69 -7.35
N THR A 94 -9.58 -4.14 -8.58
CA THR A 94 -9.08 -3.47 -9.80
C THR A 94 -9.94 -2.26 -10.18
N SER A 95 -9.92 -1.23 -9.33
CA SER A 95 -10.49 0.10 -9.58
C SER A 95 -9.40 1.14 -9.38
N TYR A 96 -9.65 2.39 -9.76
CA TYR A 96 -8.77 3.49 -9.40
C TYR A 96 -9.60 4.64 -8.80
N PRO A 97 -9.35 5.00 -7.54
CA PRO A 97 -8.46 4.32 -6.59
C PRO A 97 -8.85 2.86 -6.36
N GLY A 98 -7.86 2.01 -6.03
CA GLY A 98 -8.09 0.64 -5.60
C GLY A 98 -8.87 0.56 -4.28
N GLN A 99 -9.32 -0.62 -3.89
CA GLN A 99 -9.97 -0.84 -2.60
C GLN A 99 -9.46 -2.13 -1.99
N THR A 100 -9.06 -2.06 -0.74
CA THR A 100 -8.56 -3.23 0.01
C THR A 100 -8.76 -3.05 1.50
N SER A 101 -8.34 -4.03 2.29
CA SER A 101 -8.25 -3.95 3.74
C SER A 101 -6.79 -3.95 4.17
N GLY A 102 -6.49 -3.29 5.27
CA GLY A 102 -5.13 -3.23 5.77
C GLY A 102 -5.04 -3.09 7.28
N THR A 103 -3.83 -3.27 7.78
CA THR A 103 -3.46 -3.03 9.17
C THR A 103 -2.39 -1.95 9.22
N PHE A 104 -2.59 -0.94 10.03
CA PHE A 104 -1.61 0.11 10.25
C PHE A 104 -0.32 -0.48 10.85
N LEU A 105 0.83 -0.17 10.26
CA LEU A 105 2.13 -0.60 10.75
C LEU A 105 2.91 0.55 11.39
N SER A 106 3.05 1.67 10.68
CA SER A 106 3.87 2.78 11.16
C SER A 106 3.47 4.10 10.49
N LYS A 107 3.85 5.19 11.15
CA LYS A 107 3.83 6.54 10.59
C LYS A 107 5.27 7.00 10.40
N GLU A 108 5.57 7.55 9.22
CA GLU A 108 6.81 8.27 8.97
C GLU A 108 6.78 9.62 9.70
N LYS A 109 7.86 9.93 10.42
CA LYS A 109 7.95 11.22 11.10
C LYS A 109 8.46 12.26 10.13
N SER A 110 7.65 13.25 9.83
CA SER A 110 8.09 14.42 9.08
C SER A 110 8.97 15.30 9.97
N GLU A 111 10.07 15.80 9.40
CA GLU A 111 10.89 16.79 10.11
C GLU A 111 10.31 18.18 9.89
N LYS A 112 10.03 18.87 10.99
CA LYS A 112 9.58 20.26 10.96
C LYS A 112 10.77 21.16 10.65
N PRO A 113 10.75 21.95 9.56
CA PRO A 113 11.83 22.88 9.26
C PRO A 113 12.01 23.93 10.36
N GLU A 114 13.24 24.40 10.50
CA GLU A 114 13.56 25.51 11.41
C GLU A 114 12.78 26.75 11.00
N GLY A 115 12.15 27.41 11.96
CA GLY A 115 11.33 28.61 11.75
C GLY A 115 9.88 28.32 11.37
N ALA A 116 9.50 27.09 11.07
CA ALA A 116 8.12 26.74 10.76
C ALA A 116 7.20 26.89 11.99
N VAL A 117 5.99 27.42 11.77
CA VAL A 117 4.89 27.43 12.74
C VAL A 117 4.10 26.13 12.65
N LEU A 118 3.74 25.74 11.43
CA LEU A 118 2.94 24.54 11.17
C LEU A 118 3.81 23.27 11.06
N GLU A 119 3.23 22.14 11.47
CA GLU A 119 3.78 20.83 11.16
C GLU A 119 3.53 20.48 9.67
N PRO A 120 4.44 19.76 9.00
CA PRO A 120 4.27 19.37 7.59
C PRO A 120 2.95 18.67 7.31
N GLU A 121 2.48 17.81 8.20
CA GLU A 121 1.22 17.08 8.06
C GLU A 121 0.00 18.03 8.09
N GLU A 122 0.07 19.09 8.90
CA GLU A 122 -0.99 20.09 8.94
C GLU A 122 -1.02 20.92 7.66
N VAL A 123 0.16 21.25 7.12
CA VAL A 123 0.28 21.92 5.81
C VAL A 123 -0.35 21.08 4.70
N LEU A 124 -0.02 19.79 4.64
CA LEU A 124 -0.58 18.87 3.66
C LEU A 124 -2.09 18.72 3.83
N ARG A 125 -2.57 18.61 5.07
CA ARG A 125 -4.01 18.57 5.36
C ARG A 125 -4.72 19.81 4.81
N ARG A 126 -4.17 21.00 5.01
CA ARG A 126 -4.72 22.26 4.46
C ARG A 126 -4.66 22.27 2.93
N ALA A 127 -3.53 21.85 2.34
CA ALA A 127 -3.37 21.81 0.89
C ALA A 127 -4.38 20.87 0.20
N PHE A 128 -4.62 19.68 0.75
CA PHE A 128 -5.59 18.73 0.21
C PHE A 128 -7.04 19.24 0.28
N HIS A 129 -7.36 20.14 1.25
CA HIS A 129 -8.70 20.71 1.38
C HIS A 129 -8.89 22.03 0.64
N GLN A 130 -7.80 22.72 0.28
CA GLN A 130 -7.88 24.03 -0.38
C GLN A 130 -8.28 23.92 -1.85
N GLU A 131 -7.86 22.83 -2.49
CA GLU A 131 -8.13 22.56 -3.89
C GLU A 131 -9.06 21.33 -4.02
N GLU A 132 -9.92 21.32 -5.02
CA GLU A 132 -10.79 20.17 -5.31
C GLU A 132 -9.99 19.01 -5.97
N ILE A 133 -8.84 18.67 -5.39
CA ILE A 133 -7.99 17.58 -5.87
C ILE A 133 -8.52 16.28 -5.24
N ARG A 134 -8.95 15.35 -6.08
CA ARG A 134 -9.54 14.10 -5.59
C ARG A 134 -8.52 13.07 -5.15
N ILE A 135 -7.40 12.99 -5.86
CA ILE A 135 -6.35 11.97 -5.62
C ILE A 135 -4.99 12.67 -5.67
N PRO A 136 -4.62 13.43 -4.61
CA PRO A 136 -3.39 14.22 -4.58
C PRO A 136 -2.16 13.34 -4.30
N THR A 137 -1.17 13.36 -5.16
CA THR A 137 0.18 12.87 -4.85
C THR A 137 1.06 14.03 -4.42
N VAL A 138 1.74 13.90 -3.29
CA VAL A 138 2.71 14.90 -2.80
C VAL A 138 4.01 14.77 -3.58
N LYS A 139 4.35 15.81 -4.35
CA LYS A 139 5.59 15.87 -5.13
C LYS A 139 6.69 16.64 -4.40
N LYS A 140 6.31 17.74 -3.76
CA LYS A 140 7.25 18.62 -3.06
C LYS A 140 6.54 19.38 -1.96
N LEU A 141 7.24 19.56 -0.87
CA LEU A 141 6.85 20.40 0.26
C LEU A 141 8.06 21.23 0.69
N SER A 142 7.95 22.54 0.76
CA SER A 142 9.04 23.41 1.16
C SER A 142 8.53 24.70 1.82
N LEU A 143 9.19 25.11 2.90
CA LEU A 143 8.94 26.38 3.57
C LEU A 143 9.78 27.50 2.92
N ASP A 144 9.14 28.63 2.63
CA ASP A 144 9.78 29.90 2.30
C ASP A 144 9.76 30.79 3.55
N ASN A 145 10.86 30.78 4.31
CA ASN A 145 10.98 31.55 5.56
C ASN A 145 10.91 33.08 5.35
N GLU A 146 11.26 33.59 4.16
CA GLU A 146 11.22 35.03 3.89
C GLU A 146 9.77 35.50 3.74
N LYS A 147 8.90 34.66 3.19
CA LYS A 147 7.49 34.98 2.96
C LYS A 147 6.57 34.38 4.01
N ASN A 148 7.07 33.53 4.92
CA ASN A 148 6.29 32.74 5.87
C ASN A 148 5.16 31.94 5.20
N VAL A 149 5.49 31.23 4.12
CA VAL A 149 4.56 30.39 3.38
C VAL A 149 5.19 29.05 3.06
N TRP A 150 4.34 28.03 3.00
CA TRP A 150 4.68 26.73 2.46
C TRP A 150 4.30 26.66 0.99
N ASN A 151 5.22 26.18 0.17
CA ASN A 151 4.97 25.85 -1.24
C ASN A 151 4.78 24.33 -1.32
N VAL A 152 3.63 23.90 -1.79
CA VAL A 152 3.25 22.51 -1.93
C VAL A 152 2.99 22.22 -3.40
N THR A 153 3.79 21.33 -3.99
CA THR A 153 3.53 20.81 -5.34
C THR A 153 2.81 19.49 -5.20
N LEU A 154 1.59 19.42 -5.69
CA LEU A 154 0.75 18.22 -5.76
C LEU A 154 0.62 17.78 -7.22
N TYR A 155 0.46 16.49 -7.45
CA TYR A 155 0.03 15.96 -8.73
C TYR A 155 -1.40 15.44 -8.60
N ASP A 156 -2.31 15.95 -9.40
CA ASP A 156 -3.68 15.46 -9.47
C ASP A 156 -3.75 14.26 -10.41
N ASN A 157 -3.93 13.08 -9.84
CA ASN A 157 -4.04 11.84 -10.60
C ASN A 157 -5.32 11.75 -11.44
N SER A 158 -6.34 12.53 -11.13
CA SER A 158 -7.59 12.56 -11.91
C SER A 158 -7.46 13.43 -13.16
N LEU A 159 -6.65 14.48 -13.10
CA LEU A 159 -6.44 15.44 -14.18
C LEU A 159 -5.07 15.31 -14.85
N HIS A 160 -4.21 14.42 -14.34
CA HIS A 160 -2.84 14.17 -14.83
C HIS A 160 -1.99 15.46 -14.95
N LYS A 161 -2.04 16.31 -13.92
CA LYS A 161 -1.31 17.60 -13.93
C LYS A 161 -0.75 17.95 -12.56
N ASP A 162 0.36 18.71 -12.59
CA ASP A 162 0.91 19.33 -11.39
C ASP A 162 0.07 20.55 -10.98
N MET A 163 -0.05 20.74 -9.67
CA MET A 163 -0.75 21.88 -9.05
C MET A 163 0.14 22.47 -7.96
N GLU A 164 0.23 23.80 -7.95
CA GLU A 164 0.97 24.52 -6.92
C GLU A 164 -0.01 25.14 -5.93
N VAL A 165 0.18 24.83 -4.66
CA VAL A 165 -0.64 25.31 -3.55
C VAL A 165 0.25 26.06 -2.57
N VAL A 166 -0.19 27.24 -2.15
CA VAL A 166 0.54 28.07 -1.17
C VAL A 166 -0.26 28.11 0.13
N ILE A 167 0.36 27.68 1.22
CA ILE A 167 -0.23 27.68 2.55
C ILE A 167 0.52 28.67 3.43
N GLU A 168 -0.19 29.64 4.02
CA GLU A 168 0.42 30.55 4.99
C GLU A 168 0.85 29.77 6.24
N ASP A 169 2.10 30.02 6.70
CA ASP A 169 2.68 29.36 7.88
C ASP A 169 2.20 30.04 9.18
N ARG A 170 0.91 29.86 9.48
CA ARG A 170 0.27 30.40 10.68
C ARG A 170 -0.82 29.45 11.23
N GLU A 171 -1.06 29.53 12.53
CA GLU A 171 -2.15 28.79 13.20
C GLU A 171 -3.56 29.21 12.72
#